data_9e46829b81f5fb2e4d37c395e4a8815e
#
_entry.id   9e46829b81f5fb2e4d37c395e4a8815e
#
_cell.length_a   1.000
_cell.length_b   1.000
_cell.length_c   1.000
_cell.angle_alpha   90.00
_cell.angle_beta   90.00
_cell.angle_gamma   90.00
#
_symmetry.space_group_name_H-M   'P 1'
#
loop_
_entity.id
_entity.type
_entity.pdbx_description
1 polymer ?
#
loop_
_entity_poly.entity_id
_entity_poly.type
_entity_poly.pdbx_seq_one_letter_code
_entity_poly.pdbx_strand_id
1 'polypeptide(L)'
;MRLYFICEYRFVRCPDGRIYSPDGVFGPRLFGRYLRIFDRVTVVARVAATSVPCDPALCCESRHVDFLPLPDCRGIGGYLRGRRMLRAHLREALDPGAAYICRVPGELGTMMAAELRRHELPYAVEVVGDPWDVFASGECYGGLRPLIRLRAWWQLRRTVRFASEALYVTGRTLQRPLSLVGPHVRHLGCRSAARADCRRSGPLSGRSPVRLLSVGALDRMYKSPDVVLHAVALVGASGTRCSLRWIGGGQHLAAMERYAARLGIADRVRFEGQQPADRVADELRRADLFVLASRTEGLPRALIEAMAAGLPCIGTRVGGIPELLDDEALVAPGDAEALAARIRAFLDDAGLFERQAARNLREASI
;
A
#
# COMPACT_ATOMS: atom_id res chain seq x y z
N MET A 1 14.00 -13.08 22.81
CA MET A 1 13.30 -11.80 23.12
C MET A 1 12.01 -11.72 22.31
N ARG A 2 10.91 -11.28 22.93
CA ARG A 2 9.60 -11.09 22.26
C ARG A 2 9.54 -9.72 21.57
N LEU A 3 8.91 -9.68 20.39
CA LEU A 3 8.54 -8.45 19.71
C LEU A 3 7.01 -8.26 19.79
N TYR A 4 6.56 -7.11 20.25
CA TYR A 4 5.19 -6.63 20.00
C TYR A 4 5.19 -5.78 18.73
N PHE A 5 4.39 -6.21 17.73
CA PHE A 5 4.23 -5.51 16.45
C PHE A 5 2.82 -4.91 16.40
N ILE A 6 2.73 -3.58 16.47
CA ILE A 6 1.47 -2.86 16.59
C ILE A 6 1.12 -2.24 15.23
N CYS A 7 -0.01 -2.65 14.65
CA CYS A 7 -0.45 -2.14 13.34
C CYS A 7 -1.96 -1.89 13.26
N GLU A 8 -2.36 -0.99 12.38
CA GLU A 8 -3.77 -0.62 12.15
C GLU A 8 -4.46 -1.54 11.13
N TYR A 9 -3.84 -2.67 10.79
CA TYR A 9 -4.44 -3.64 9.88
C TYR A 9 -5.57 -4.41 10.57
N ARG A 10 -6.59 -4.79 9.79
CA ARG A 10 -7.73 -5.58 10.27
C ARG A 10 -7.60 -7.03 9.85
N PHE A 11 -7.36 -7.87 10.82
CA PHE A 11 -7.36 -9.31 10.63
C PHE A 11 -8.77 -9.87 10.82
N VAL A 12 -8.97 -11.12 10.41
CA VAL A 12 -10.22 -11.84 10.60
C VAL A 12 -9.97 -13.14 11.37
N ARG A 13 -10.84 -13.42 12.33
CA ARG A 13 -10.91 -14.72 13.02
C ARG A 13 -11.93 -15.58 12.32
N CYS A 14 -11.47 -16.67 11.72
CA CYS A 14 -12.31 -17.62 10.99
C CYS A 14 -12.95 -18.66 11.92
N PRO A 15 -13.90 -19.49 11.42
CA PRO A 15 -14.61 -20.48 12.26
C PRO A 15 -13.72 -21.52 12.93
N ASP A 16 -12.52 -21.76 12.41
CA ASP A 16 -11.49 -22.63 13.01
C ASP A 16 -10.79 -22.00 14.23
N GLY A 17 -11.20 -20.78 14.62
CA GLY A 17 -10.63 -20.02 15.74
C GLY A 17 -9.33 -19.28 15.43
N ARG A 18 -8.71 -19.52 14.27
CA ARG A 18 -7.42 -18.94 13.86
C ARG A 18 -7.59 -17.59 13.19
N ILE A 19 -6.48 -16.81 13.18
CA ILE A 19 -6.45 -15.45 12.65
C ILE A 19 -5.77 -15.41 11.28
N TYR A 20 -6.42 -14.71 10.34
CA TYR A 20 -6.05 -14.66 8.93
C TYR A 20 -5.89 -13.22 8.44
N SER A 21 -5.03 -13.03 7.43
CA SER A 21 -4.89 -11.78 6.68
C SER A 21 -5.81 -11.85 5.45
N PRO A 22 -6.90 -11.05 5.36
CA PRO A 22 -7.87 -11.16 4.26
C PRO A 22 -7.28 -11.01 2.87
N ASP A 23 -6.20 -10.24 2.75
CA ASP A 23 -5.53 -9.92 1.48
C ASP A 23 -4.09 -10.46 1.40
N GLY A 24 -3.64 -11.23 2.40
CA GLY A 24 -2.30 -11.80 2.46
C GLY A 24 -1.17 -10.80 2.71
N VAL A 25 -1.49 -9.51 2.90
CA VAL A 25 -0.50 -8.43 3.10
C VAL A 25 0.33 -8.64 4.37
N PHE A 26 -0.32 -9.09 5.44
CA PHE A 26 0.30 -9.37 6.73
C PHE A 26 0.35 -10.88 6.97
N GLY A 27 1.07 -11.58 6.12
CA GLY A 27 1.21 -13.04 6.21
C GLY A 27 2.55 -13.50 6.81
N PRO A 28 2.78 -14.82 6.79
CA PRO A 28 3.99 -15.44 7.36
C PRO A 28 5.31 -14.86 6.82
N ARG A 29 5.34 -14.43 5.56
CA ARG A 29 6.53 -13.80 4.95
C ARG A 29 6.91 -12.49 5.63
N LEU A 30 5.92 -11.67 6.02
CA LEU A 30 6.17 -10.42 6.72
C LEU A 30 6.77 -10.69 8.10
N PHE A 31 6.14 -11.57 8.88
CA PHE A 31 6.58 -11.87 10.24
C PHE A 31 7.90 -12.64 10.26
N GLY A 32 8.17 -13.48 9.24
CA GLY A 32 9.42 -14.21 9.09
C GLY A 32 10.67 -13.32 9.08
N ARG A 33 10.59 -12.07 8.61
CA ARG A 33 11.72 -11.14 8.68
C ARG A 33 12.06 -10.70 10.11
N TYR A 34 11.04 -10.54 10.97
CA TYR A 34 11.24 -10.21 12.38
C TYR A 34 11.72 -11.42 13.18
N LEU A 35 11.25 -12.63 12.83
CA LEU A 35 11.68 -13.88 13.47
C LEU A 35 13.15 -14.25 13.19
N ARG A 36 13.85 -13.53 12.31
CA ARG A 36 15.32 -13.64 12.17
C ARG A 36 16.07 -13.04 13.34
N ILE A 37 15.42 -12.17 14.13
CA ILE A 37 16.03 -11.39 15.22
C ILE A 37 15.32 -11.70 16.55
N PHE A 38 14.02 -11.88 16.51
CA PHE A 38 13.18 -12.11 17.68
C PHE A 38 12.69 -13.56 17.74
N ASP A 39 12.62 -14.14 18.94
CA ASP A 39 12.17 -15.52 19.15
C ASP A 39 10.66 -15.66 18.91
N ARG A 40 9.92 -14.60 19.18
CA ARG A 40 8.46 -14.56 19.09
C ARG A 40 7.95 -13.18 18.67
N VAL A 41 6.91 -13.16 17.84
CA VAL A 41 6.19 -11.94 17.43
C VAL A 41 4.75 -12.01 17.93
N THR A 42 4.36 -11.04 18.74
CA THR A 42 2.97 -10.84 19.16
C THR A 42 2.39 -9.67 18.37
N VAL A 43 1.42 -9.94 17.51
CA VAL A 43 0.76 -8.93 16.67
C VAL A 43 -0.38 -8.29 17.48
N VAL A 44 -0.31 -6.97 17.65
CA VAL A 44 -1.35 -6.18 18.33
C VAL A 44 -2.15 -5.46 17.29
N ALA A 45 -3.34 -5.96 16.98
CA ALA A 45 -4.16 -5.46 15.86
C ALA A 45 -5.65 -5.71 16.07
N ARG A 46 -6.47 -5.04 15.26
CA ARG A 46 -7.92 -5.26 15.27
C ARG A 46 -8.25 -6.60 14.63
N VAL A 47 -9.12 -7.38 15.27
CA VAL A 47 -9.57 -8.68 14.76
C VAL A 47 -11.09 -8.71 14.73
N ALA A 48 -11.65 -8.88 13.54
CA ALA A 48 -13.09 -9.08 13.35
C ALA A 48 -13.41 -10.58 13.24
N ALA A 49 -14.54 -11.02 13.74
CA ALA A 49 -15.03 -12.38 13.50
C ALA A 49 -15.68 -12.48 12.11
N THR A 50 -15.50 -13.62 11.45
CA THR A 50 -16.20 -13.95 10.20
C THR A 50 -16.75 -15.36 10.27
N SER A 51 -17.91 -15.60 9.64
CA SER A 51 -18.49 -16.93 9.46
C SER A 51 -18.01 -17.63 8.17
N VAL A 52 -17.29 -16.91 7.31
CA VAL A 52 -16.79 -17.44 6.06
C VAL A 52 -15.45 -18.15 6.30
N PRO A 53 -15.29 -19.39 5.81
CA PRO A 53 -14.01 -20.09 5.86
C PRO A 53 -12.91 -19.29 5.12
N CYS A 54 -11.71 -19.26 5.69
CA CYS A 54 -10.59 -18.56 5.12
C CYS A 54 -9.63 -19.54 4.41
N ASP A 55 -8.89 -19.03 3.43
CA ASP A 55 -7.83 -19.81 2.79
C ASP A 55 -6.71 -20.11 3.82
N PRO A 56 -6.39 -21.39 4.07
CA PRO A 56 -5.33 -21.77 5.00
C PRO A 56 -3.97 -21.12 4.71
N ALA A 57 -3.67 -20.81 3.45
CA ALA A 57 -2.43 -20.13 3.04
C ALA A 57 -2.33 -18.70 3.58
N LEU A 58 -3.44 -18.08 3.98
CA LEU A 58 -3.51 -16.73 4.54
C LEU A 58 -3.48 -16.71 6.08
N CYS A 59 -3.29 -17.87 6.72
CA CYS A 59 -3.17 -17.97 8.18
C CYS A 59 -1.93 -17.23 8.68
N CYS A 60 -2.12 -16.39 9.69
CA CYS A 60 -1.04 -15.55 10.24
C CYS A 60 -0.43 -16.12 11.52
N GLU A 61 -1.12 -17.03 12.20
CA GLU A 61 -0.66 -17.64 13.44
C GLU A 61 0.29 -18.81 13.20
N SER A 62 1.30 -18.90 14.04
CA SER A 62 2.25 -20.03 14.06
C SER A 62 2.77 -20.22 15.50
N ARG A 63 3.62 -21.22 15.73
CA ARG A 63 4.26 -21.43 17.04
C ARG A 63 5.06 -20.22 17.54
N HIS A 64 5.48 -19.33 16.63
CA HIS A 64 6.31 -18.16 16.92
C HIS A 64 5.58 -16.82 16.67
N VAL A 65 4.37 -16.87 16.11
CA VAL A 65 3.54 -15.68 15.85
C VAL A 65 2.19 -15.87 16.52
N ASP A 66 1.92 -15.04 17.50
CA ASP A 66 0.63 -14.98 18.19
C ASP A 66 0.00 -13.58 18.07
N PHE A 67 -1.23 -13.45 18.55
CA PHE A 67 -1.99 -12.21 18.48
C PHE A 67 -2.49 -11.78 19.84
N LEU A 68 -2.41 -10.47 20.10
CA LEU A 68 -3.23 -9.78 21.09
C LEU A 68 -4.37 -9.09 20.31
N PRO A 69 -5.54 -9.76 20.18
CA PRO A 69 -6.63 -9.26 19.37
C PRO A 69 -7.32 -8.08 20.04
N LEU A 70 -7.44 -6.98 19.30
CA LEU A 70 -8.18 -5.79 19.75
C LEU A 70 -9.56 -5.75 19.09
N PRO A 71 -10.58 -5.17 19.77
CA PRO A 71 -11.91 -5.00 19.23
C PRO A 71 -11.93 -4.19 17.93
N ASP A 72 -12.75 -4.60 16.95
CA ASP A 72 -12.94 -3.90 15.68
C ASP A 72 -13.89 -2.71 15.84
N CYS A 73 -13.41 -1.62 16.42
CA CYS A 73 -14.16 -0.38 16.55
C CYS A 73 -14.20 0.35 15.21
N ARG A 74 -15.39 0.45 14.57
CA ARG A 74 -15.57 1.12 13.27
C ARG A 74 -16.12 2.52 13.44
N GLY A 75 -15.63 3.44 12.58
CA GLY A 75 -16.06 4.83 12.54
C GLY A 75 -15.63 5.66 13.76
N ILE A 76 -15.88 6.98 13.69
CA ILE A 76 -15.48 7.94 14.74
C ILE A 76 -16.19 7.63 16.06
N GLY A 77 -17.50 7.36 16.04
CA GLY A 77 -18.28 7.08 17.23
C GLY A 77 -17.85 5.77 17.94
N GLY A 78 -17.54 4.72 17.14
CA GLY A 78 -16.99 3.47 17.67
C GLY A 78 -15.61 3.66 18.30
N TYR A 79 -14.76 4.46 17.65
CA TYR A 79 -13.45 4.80 18.19
C TYR A 79 -13.52 5.58 19.51
N LEU A 80 -14.33 6.63 19.57
CA LEU A 80 -14.45 7.47 20.77
C LEU A 80 -14.95 6.64 21.97
N ARG A 81 -15.96 5.82 21.76
CA ARG A 81 -16.50 4.91 22.79
C ARG A 81 -15.51 3.82 23.20
N GLY A 82 -14.83 3.23 22.22
CA GLY A 82 -13.87 2.14 22.44
C GLY A 82 -12.49 2.57 22.94
N ARG A 83 -12.16 3.86 22.92
CA ARG A 83 -10.81 4.37 23.21
C ARG A 83 -10.26 3.98 24.58
N ARG A 84 -11.11 4.00 25.60
CA ARG A 84 -10.70 3.59 26.97
C ARG A 84 -10.39 2.09 27.01
N MET A 85 -11.24 1.28 26.41
CA MET A 85 -11.09 -0.16 26.32
C MET A 85 -9.83 -0.53 25.52
N LEU A 86 -9.62 0.08 24.35
CA LEU A 86 -8.40 -0.13 23.53
C LEU A 86 -7.14 0.19 24.34
N ARG A 87 -7.14 1.27 25.13
CA ARG A 87 -6.01 1.58 26.02
C ARG A 87 -5.77 0.53 27.10
N ALA A 88 -6.84 0.00 27.68
CA ALA A 88 -6.72 -1.05 28.69
C ALA A 88 -6.04 -2.29 28.09
N HIS A 89 -6.50 -2.76 26.93
CA HIS A 89 -5.89 -3.90 26.24
C HIS A 89 -4.44 -3.62 25.80
N LEU A 90 -4.12 -2.39 25.35
CA LEU A 90 -2.75 -2.04 24.99
C LEU A 90 -1.80 -2.10 26.20
N ARG A 91 -2.29 -1.83 27.40
CA ARG A 91 -1.50 -1.96 28.63
C ARG A 91 -1.18 -3.40 29.00
N GLU A 92 -2.00 -4.36 28.56
CA GLU A 92 -1.71 -5.79 28.72
C GLU A 92 -0.46 -6.23 27.94
N ALA A 93 -0.09 -5.45 26.89
CA ALA A 93 1.13 -5.68 26.11
C ALA A 93 2.38 -4.99 26.70
N LEU A 94 2.29 -4.30 27.83
CA LEU A 94 3.45 -3.66 28.46
C LEU A 94 4.32 -4.71 29.16
N ASP A 95 5.52 -4.90 28.61
CA ASP A 95 6.52 -5.86 29.09
C ASP A 95 7.90 -5.21 28.97
N PRO A 96 8.59 -4.89 30.09
CA PRO A 96 9.92 -4.27 30.03
C PRO A 96 10.99 -5.12 29.35
N GLY A 97 10.78 -6.45 29.26
CA GLY A 97 11.70 -7.38 28.58
C GLY A 97 11.46 -7.54 27.09
N ALA A 98 10.45 -6.85 26.52
CA ALA A 98 10.08 -6.98 25.12
C ALA A 98 10.54 -5.80 24.28
N ALA A 99 10.65 -6.01 22.95
CA ALA A 99 10.81 -4.97 21.96
C ALA A 99 9.44 -4.54 21.39
N TYR A 100 9.36 -3.30 20.93
CA TYR A 100 8.13 -2.73 20.37
C TYR A 100 8.39 -2.08 19.02
N ILE A 101 7.56 -2.42 18.02
CA ILE A 101 7.49 -1.71 16.74
C ILE A 101 6.07 -1.18 16.56
N CYS A 102 5.94 0.15 16.57
CA CYS A 102 4.67 0.84 16.35
C CYS A 102 4.58 1.30 14.90
N ARG A 103 3.66 0.73 14.12
CA ARG A 103 3.44 1.14 12.73
C ARG A 103 2.57 2.38 12.67
N VAL A 104 3.10 3.44 12.05
CA VAL A 104 2.49 4.78 11.99
C VAL A 104 2.49 5.34 10.56
N PRO A 105 1.56 6.23 10.18
CA PRO A 105 0.45 6.72 10.98
C PRO A 105 -0.62 5.64 11.18
N GLY A 106 -1.11 5.56 12.40
CA GLY A 106 -2.18 4.66 12.80
C GLY A 106 -2.55 4.93 14.25
N GLU A 107 -3.82 4.80 14.58
CA GLU A 107 -4.32 5.08 15.94
C GLU A 107 -3.70 4.13 16.97
N LEU A 108 -3.66 2.82 16.67
CA LEU A 108 -3.12 1.80 17.60
C LEU A 108 -1.63 2.04 17.86
N GLY A 109 -0.83 2.25 16.80
CA GLY A 109 0.59 2.54 16.92
C GLY A 109 0.86 3.83 17.71
N THR A 110 0.08 4.88 17.46
CA THR A 110 0.19 6.17 18.18
C THR A 110 -0.23 6.03 19.66
N MET A 111 -1.30 5.27 19.93
CA MET A 111 -1.77 5.02 21.32
C MET A 111 -0.75 4.19 22.09
N MET A 112 -0.23 3.12 21.49
CA MET A 112 0.78 2.27 22.15
C MET A 112 2.06 3.05 22.43
N ALA A 113 2.58 3.80 21.46
CA ALA A 113 3.75 4.67 21.67
C ALA A 113 3.52 5.69 22.79
N ALA A 114 2.29 6.18 22.99
CA ALA A 114 1.97 7.07 24.09
C ALA A 114 1.94 6.33 25.46
N GLU A 115 1.48 5.09 25.51
CA GLU A 115 1.53 4.27 26.74
C GLU A 115 2.99 3.88 27.06
N LEU A 116 3.77 3.44 26.08
CA LEU A 116 5.20 3.10 26.26
C LEU A 116 6.00 4.29 26.84
N ARG A 117 5.78 5.51 26.30
CA ARG A 117 6.42 6.72 26.85
C ARG A 117 6.03 7.01 28.29
N ARG A 118 4.78 6.75 28.71
CA ARG A 118 4.35 6.94 30.09
C ARG A 118 5.02 5.98 31.07
N HIS A 119 5.39 4.81 30.57
CA HIS A 119 6.06 3.78 31.34
C HIS A 119 7.58 3.74 31.09
N GLU A 120 8.12 4.77 30.39
CA GLU A 120 9.55 4.91 30.08
C GLU A 120 10.13 3.71 29.32
N LEU A 121 9.28 2.99 28.54
CA LEU A 121 9.70 1.85 27.75
C LEU A 121 10.12 2.31 26.33
N PRO A 122 11.28 1.83 25.83
CA PRO A 122 11.75 2.15 24.51
C PRO A 122 10.86 1.52 23.42
N TYR A 123 10.74 2.18 22.28
CA TYR A 123 10.02 1.67 21.12
C TYR A 123 10.61 2.17 19.81
N ALA A 124 10.50 1.35 18.78
CA ALA A 124 10.77 1.74 17.41
C ALA A 124 9.45 2.09 16.67
N VAL A 125 9.57 2.89 15.61
CA VAL A 125 8.44 3.18 14.72
C VAL A 125 8.73 2.72 13.29
N GLU A 126 7.71 2.19 12.62
CA GLU A 126 7.70 1.96 11.18
C GLU A 126 6.75 2.99 10.54
N VAL A 127 7.34 3.98 9.84
CA VAL A 127 6.60 5.07 9.20
C VAL A 127 6.23 4.68 7.78
N VAL A 128 4.92 4.45 7.54
CA VAL A 128 4.40 3.88 6.28
C VAL A 128 3.61 4.86 5.43
N GLY A 129 3.42 6.09 5.88
CA GLY A 129 2.68 7.11 5.14
C GLY A 129 2.73 8.47 5.81
N ASP A 130 2.23 9.49 5.13
CA ASP A 130 2.03 10.83 5.66
C ASP A 130 0.54 11.06 5.96
N PRO A 131 0.17 11.43 7.20
CA PRO A 131 -1.21 11.81 7.51
C PRO A 131 -1.72 12.96 6.66
N TRP A 132 -0.83 13.86 6.26
CA TRP A 132 -1.20 14.99 5.40
C TRP A 132 -1.78 14.54 4.08
N ASP A 133 -1.22 13.49 3.48
CA ASP A 133 -1.69 12.90 2.24
C ASP A 133 -2.90 11.98 2.47
N VAL A 134 -2.87 11.16 3.53
CA VAL A 134 -3.97 10.23 3.86
C VAL A 134 -5.31 10.96 4.02
N PHE A 135 -5.30 12.16 4.60
CA PHE A 135 -6.50 12.99 4.74
C PHE A 135 -6.66 14.02 3.59
N ALA A 136 -5.89 13.91 2.51
CA ALA A 136 -6.00 14.81 1.35
C ALA A 136 -7.24 14.53 0.51
N SER A 137 -7.66 13.28 0.34
CA SER A 137 -8.89 12.90 -0.37
C SER A 137 -10.14 13.27 0.41
N GLY A 138 -11.11 13.93 -0.27
CA GLY A 138 -12.26 14.60 0.34
C GLY A 138 -13.37 13.74 0.93
N GLU A 139 -13.19 12.42 1.01
CA GLU A 139 -14.26 11.47 1.34
C GLU A 139 -14.65 11.42 2.84
N CYS A 140 -13.83 11.99 3.74
CA CYS A 140 -14.09 11.92 5.18
C CYS A 140 -13.88 13.26 5.87
N TYR A 141 -14.71 13.55 6.90
CA TYR A 141 -14.54 14.60 7.92
C TYR A 141 -14.97 16.04 7.58
N GLY A 142 -15.54 16.34 6.41
CA GLY A 142 -16.11 17.66 6.10
C GLY A 142 -15.20 18.84 6.47
N GLY A 143 -15.77 19.90 7.04
CA GLY A 143 -15.07 21.15 7.43
C GLY A 143 -14.01 20.99 8.55
N LEU A 144 -14.05 19.93 9.35
CA LEU A 144 -13.08 19.66 10.42
C LEU A 144 -11.75 19.03 9.91
N ARG A 145 -11.68 18.74 8.63
CA ARG A 145 -10.55 18.09 7.98
C ARG A 145 -9.19 18.77 8.22
N PRO A 146 -9.02 20.11 8.09
CA PRO A 146 -7.73 20.75 8.35
C PRO A 146 -7.22 20.53 9.77
N LEU A 147 -8.11 20.57 10.75
CA LEU A 147 -7.77 20.35 12.16
C LEU A 147 -7.35 18.90 12.42
N ILE A 148 -8.05 17.94 11.80
CA ILE A 148 -7.71 16.52 11.91
C ILE A 148 -6.36 16.24 11.27
N ARG A 149 -6.07 16.81 10.09
CA ARG A 149 -4.76 16.71 9.42
C ARG A 149 -3.63 17.24 10.30
N LEU A 150 -3.79 18.45 10.81
CA LEU A 150 -2.80 19.10 11.67
C LEU A 150 -2.55 18.29 12.93
N ARG A 151 -3.62 17.81 13.60
CA ARG A 151 -3.51 16.97 14.78
C ARG A 151 -2.79 15.64 14.47
N ALA A 152 -3.18 14.94 13.40
CA ALA A 152 -2.57 13.67 13.02
C ALA A 152 -1.08 13.83 12.67
N TRP A 153 -0.74 14.90 11.95
CA TRP A 153 0.64 15.26 11.63
C TRP A 153 1.46 15.56 12.90
N TRP A 154 0.90 16.34 13.82
CA TRP A 154 1.56 16.64 15.09
C TRP A 154 1.78 15.40 15.96
N GLN A 155 0.78 14.51 15.99
CA GLN A 155 0.88 13.23 16.68
C GLN A 155 1.97 12.34 16.07
N LEU A 156 2.05 12.24 14.74
CA LEU A 156 3.09 11.49 14.06
C LEU A 156 4.47 12.03 14.41
N ARG A 157 4.68 13.35 14.26
CA ARG A 157 5.97 13.99 14.62
C ARG A 157 6.37 13.69 16.06
N ARG A 158 5.43 13.83 16.99
CA ARG A 158 5.70 13.53 18.40
C ARG A 158 6.04 12.05 18.60
N THR A 159 5.34 11.16 17.93
CA THR A 159 5.58 9.72 18.06
C THR A 159 6.96 9.34 17.52
N VAL A 160 7.34 9.88 16.36
CA VAL A 160 8.67 9.66 15.75
C VAL A 160 9.77 10.28 16.62
N ARG A 161 9.59 11.51 17.09
CA ARG A 161 10.62 12.22 17.89
C ARG A 161 11.06 11.47 19.14
N PHE A 162 10.15 10.77 19.78
CA PHE A 162 10.42 10.05 21.05
C PHE A 162 10.65 8.55 20.85
N ALA A 163 10.70 8.08 19.62
CA ALA A 163 11.07 6.70 19.33
C ALA A 163 12.59 6.52 19.48
N SER A 164 13.03 5.34 19.88
CA SER A 164 14.46 5.00 19.93
C SER A 164 15.01 4.83 18.52
N GLU A 165 14.21 4.27 17.62
CA GLU A 165 14.56 4.03 16.21
C GLU A 165 13.36 4.35 15.29
N ALA A 166 13.63 4.88 14.12
CA ALA A 166 12.61 5.13 13.10
C ALA A 166 12.97 4.47 11.77
N LEU A 167 12.08 3.63 11.30
CA LEU A 167 12.18 2.93 10.04
C LEU A 167 11.18 3.53 9.06
N TYR A 168 11.65 4.05 7.93
CA TYR A 168 10.81 4.65 6.89
C TYR A 168 10.70 3.71 5.70
N VAL A 169 9.49 3.58 5.14
CA VAL A 169 9.28 2.81 3.90
C VAL A 169 9.81 3.53 2.66
N THR A 170 10.01 4.87 2.73
CA THR A 170 10.57 5.68 1.64
C THR A 170 11.98 6.16 2.00
N GLY A 171 12.79 6.42 0.96
CA GLY A 171 14.17 6.90 1.12
C GLY A 171 14.26 8.36 1.53
N ARG A 172 13.35 9.22 1.09
CA ARG A 172 13.44 10.68 1.26
C ARG A 172 12.09 11.34 1.57
N THR A 173 11.02 10.90 0.95
CA THR A 173 9.74 11.63 0.92
C THR A 173 9.09 11.73 2.29
N LEU A 174 8.98 10.64 3.03
CA LEU A 174 8.38 10.65 4.37
C LEU A 174 9.30 11.23 5.44
N GLN A 175 10.60 11.35 5.16
CA GLN A 175 11.56 11.89 6.10
C GLN A 175 11.57 13.42 6.12
N ARG A 176 11.45 14.08 4.94
CA ARG A 176 11.50 15.54 4.82
C ARG A 176 10.57 16.30 5.76
N PRO A 177 9.28 15.97 5.87
CA PRO A 177 8.38 16.65 6.80
C PRO A 177 8.58 16.24 8.27
N LEU A 178 9.31 15.14 8.55
CA LEU A 178 9.48 14.57 9.88
C LEU A 178 10.90 14.77 10.44
N SER A 179 11.84 15.29 9.61
CA SER A 179 13.24 15.53 9.98
C SER A 179 13.36 16.66 11.00
N LEU A 180 13.18 16.35 12.25
CA LEU A 180 13.62 17.16 13.37
C LEU A 180 14.21 16.21 14.41
N VAL A 181 15.53 16.32 14.60
CA VAL A 181 16.25 15.80 15.77
C VAL A 181 15.59 14.55 16.35
N GLY A 182 15.90 13.42 15.82
CA GLY A 182 15.32 12.15 16.22
C GLY A 182 16.28 11.00 15.93
N PRO A 183 15.89 9.79 16.29
CA PRO A 183 16.72 8.61 16.35
C PRO A 183 17.28 8.21 14.98
N HIS A 184 18.19 7.24 14.98
CA HIS A 184 18.81 6.69 13.78
C HIS A 184 17.77 6.31 12.73
N VAL A 185 17.85 6.97 11.55
CA VAL A 185 16.96 6.74 10.42
C VAL A 185 17.47 5.55 9.61
N ARG A 186 16.66 4.51 9.47
CA ARG A 186 16.93 3.37 8.58
C ARG A 186 15.89 3.29 7.49
N HIS A 187 16.30 2.84 6.30
CA HIS A 187 15.40 2.58 5.19
C HIS A 187 14.91 1.14 5.23
N LEU A 188 13.60 0.94 5.06
CA LEU A 188 13.03 -0.35 4.78
C LEU A 188 12.97 -0.53 3.25
N GLY A 189 13.99 -1.12 2.65
CA GLY A 189 13.94 -1.55 1.26
C GLY A 189 12.84 -2.61 1.10
N CYS A 190 11.81 -2.34 0.33
CA CYS A 190 10.88 -3.38 -0.12
C CYS A 190 11.57 -4.15 -1.25
N ARG A 191 12.13 -5.31 -0.93
CA ARG A 191 12.57 -6.24 -1.97
C ARG A 191 11.36 -7.04 -2.44
N SER A 192 11.02 -6.96 -3.71
CA SER A 192 10.10 -7.92 -4.31
C SER A 192 10.79 -9.28 -4.42
N ALA A 193 10.11 -10.33 -3.95
CA ALA A 193 10.58 -11.71 -4.13
C ALA A 193 10.38 -12.23 -5.57
N ALA A 194 9.73 -11.46 -6.42
CA ALA A 194 9.47 -11.80 -7.81
C ALA A 194 10.70 -11.45 -8.66
N ARG A 195 11.70 -12.34 -8.68
CA ARG A 195 12.61 -12.39 -9.82
C ARG A 195 11.82 -12.92 -11.01
N ALA A 196 11.38 -12.03 -11.88
CA ALA A 196 10.88 -12.45 -13.17
C ALA A 196 12.08 -12.64 -14.10
N ASP A 197 12.25 -13.86 -14.56
CA ASP A 197 13.04 -14.21 -15.75
C ASP A 197 12.33 -13.69 -17.02
N CYS A 198 11.99 -12.40 -17.04
CA CYS A 198 11.25 -11.81 -18.13
C CYS A 198 12.02 -10.64 -18.74
N ARG A 199 13.04 -10.98 -19.55
CA ARG A 199 13.48 -10.05 -20.60
C ARG A 199 12.37 -9.95 -21.63
N ARG A 200 11.53 -8.94 -21.53
CA ARG A 200 10.67 -8.54 -22.63
C ARG A 200 11.53 -7.79 -23.66
N SER A 201 12.05 -8.52 -24.62
CA SER A 201 12.72 -7.96 -25.76
C SER A 201 11.71 -7.79 -26.91
N GLY A 202 11.63 -6.60 -27.44
CA GLY A 202 10.95 -6.27 -28.69
C GLY A 202 9.95 -5.12 -28.59
N PRO A 203 9.84 -4.31 -29.64
CA PRO A 203 8.93 -3.17 -29.68
C PRO A 203 7.48 -3.62 -29.58
N LEU A 204 6.65 -2.76 -28.95
CA LEU A 204 5.18 -2.93 -28.94
C LEU A 204 4.57 -2.71 -30.33
N SER A 205 5.34 -2.24 -31.30
CA SER A 205 4.94 -2.06 -32.68
C SER A 205 4.48 -3.42 -33.25
N GLY A 206 3.18 -3.53 -33.48
CA GLY A 206 2.52 -4.78 -33.95
C GLY A 206 1.71 -5.54 -32.90
N ARG A 207 1.80 -5.21 -31.60
CA ARG A 207 0.90 -5.77 -30.58
C ARG A 207 -0.39 -4.95 -30.50
N SER A 208 -1.51 -5.57 -30.79
CA SER A 208 -2.83 -4.95 -30.65
C SER A 208 -3.84 -5.99 -30.13
N PRO A 209 -4.52 -5.72 -29.01
CA PRO A 209 -4.42 -4.52 -28.16
C PRO A 209 -3.22 -4.57 -27.18
N VAL A 210 -2.67 -3.40 -26.82
CA VAL A 210 -1.69 -3.26 -25.75
C VAL A 210 -2.38 -3.47 -24.40
N ARG A 211 -1.76 -4.27 -23.53
CA ARG A 211 -2.34 -4.67 -22.23
C ARG A 211 -1.81 -3.79 -21.11
N LEU A 212 -2.65 -2.88 -20.66
CA LEU A 212 -2.40 -2.07 -19.47
C LEU A 212 -2.83 -2.84 -18.22
N LEU A 213 -2.08 -2.69 -17.13
CA LEU A 213 -2.40 -3.28 -15.84
C LEU A 213 -2.35 -2.22 -14.75
N SER A 214 -3.35 -2.23 -13.89
CA SER A 214 -3.38 -1.49 -12.63
C SER A 214 -3.72 -2.43 -11.47
N VAL A 215 -3.09 -2.22 -10.31
CA VAL A 215 -3.34 -3.03 -9.11
C VAL A 215 -3.63 -2.11 -7.93
N GLY A 216 -4.81 -2.26 -7.31
CA GLY A 216 -5.19 -1.46 -6.16
C GLY A 216 -6.61 -1.69 -5.70
N ALA A 217 -6.82 -1.66 -4.38
CA ALA A 217 -8.15 -1.78 -3.79
C ALA A 217 -9.06 -0.60 -4.17
N LEU A 218 -10.33 -0.90 -4.36
CA LEU A 218 -11.40 0.04 -4.73
C LEU A 218 -12.30 0.39 -3.52
N ASP A 219 -11.82 0.22 -2.29
CA ASP A 219 -12.53 0.66 -1.09
C ASP A 219 -12.52 2.17 -0.93
N ARG A 220 -11.53 2.83 -1.49
CA ARG A 220 -11.38 4.28 -1.55
C ARG A 220 -10.81 4.69 -2.91
N MET A 221 -11.16 5.91 -3.34
CA MET A 221 -10.78 6.43 -4.65
C MET A 221 -9.33 6.97 -4.74
N TYR A 222 -8.50 6.73 -3.74
CA TYR A 222 -7.12 7.28 -3.75
C TYR A 222 -6.21 6.67 -4.83
N LYS A 223 -6.55 5.48 -5.35
CA LYS A 223 -5.86 4.87 -6.50
C LYS A 223 -6.29 5.46 -7.84
N SER A 224 -7.29 6.34 -7.84
CA SER A 224 -7.83 7.06 -9.01
C SER A 224 -8.16 6.17 -10.20
N PRO A 225 -9.00 5.13 -10.03
CA PRO A 225 -9.45 4.31 -11.15
C PRO A 225 -10.20 5.16 -12.19
N ASP A 226 -10.91 6.20 -11.75
CA ASP A 226 -11.57 7.19 -12.59
C ASP A 226 -10.62 7.89 -13.59
N VAL A 227 -9.44 8.29 -13.12
CA VAL A 227 -8.41 8.93 -13.96
C VAL A 227 -7.82 7.93 -14.95
N VAL A 228 -7.56 6.69 -14.53
CA VAL A 228 -7.03 5.66 -15.42
C VAL A 228 -8.05 5.30 -16.51
N LEU A 229 -9.34 5.14 -16.17
CA LEU A 229 -10.40 4.85 -17.13
C LEU A 229 -10.53 5.99 -18.15
N HIS A 230 -10.51 7.24 -17.70
CA HIS A 230 -10.57 8.39 -18.61
C HIS A 230 -9.35 8.44 -19.55
N ALA A 231 -8.15 8.20 -19.03
CA ALA A 231 -6.94 8.11 -19.86
C ALA A 231 -7.02 7.01 -20.91
N VAL A 232 -7.55 5.82 -20.57
CA VAL A 232 -7.78 4.71 -21.51
C VAL A 232 -8.76 5.11 -22.62
N ALA A 233 -9.82 5.84 -22.28
CA ALA A 233 -10.78 6.37 -23.26
C ALA A 233 -10.11 7.34 -24.24
N LEU A 234 -9.29 8.27 -23.74
CA LEU A 234 -8.54 9.24 -24.54
C LEU A 234 -7.51 8.56 -25.46
N VAL A 235 -6.79 7.55 -24.96
CA VAL A 235 -5.88 6.74 -25.79
C VAL A 235 -6.64 6.00 -26.89
N GLY A 236 -7.81 5.42 -26.56
CA GLY A 236 -8.66 4.76 -27.56
C GLY A 236 -9.19 5.72 -28.64
N ALA A 237 -9.56 6.93 -28.26
CA ALA A 237 -10.02 7.97 -29.19
C ALA A 237 -8.96 8.42 -30.20
N SER A 238 -7.65 8.30 -29.84
CA SER A 238 -6.54 8.56 -30.77
C SER A 238 -6.22 7.41 -31.73
N GLY A 239 -7.05 6.35 -31.78
CA GLY A 239 -6.86 5.20 -32.66
C GLY A 239 -5.96 4.09 -32.10
N THR A 240 -5.36 4.29 -30.93
CA THR A 240 -4.52 3.27 -30.29
C THR A 240 -5.36 2.22 -29.59
N ARG A 241 -5.21 0.95 -29.98
CA ARG A 241 -5.94 -0.16 -29.33
C ARG A 241 -5.24 -0.58 -28.05
N CYS A 242 -5.83 -0.27 -26.91
CA CYS A 242 -5.39 -0.74 -25.61
C CYS A 242 -6.53 -1.38 -24.82
N SER A 243 -6.17 -2.29 -23.92
CA SER A 243 -7.08 -2.90 -22.94
C SER A 243 -6.53 -2.68 -21.54
N LEU A 244 -7.40 -2.52 -20.54
CA LEU A 244 -7.03 -2.36 -19.15
C LEU A 244 -7.53 -3.54 -18.33
N ARG A 245 -6.62 -4.12 -17.53
CA ARG A 245 -6.99 -4.99 -16.42
C ARG A 245 -6.76 -4.26 -15.11
N TRP A 246 -7.78 -4.28 -14.24
CA TRP A 246 -7.70 -3.75 -12.89
C TRP A 246 -7.82 -4.89 -11.89
N ILE A 247 -6.79 -5.10 -11.07
CA ILE A 247 -6.80 -6.10 -9.99
C ILE A 247 -6.99 -5.39 -8.66
N GLY A 248 -8.01 -5.80 -7.93
CA GLY A 248 -8.43 -5.28 -6.66
C GLY A 248 -9.92 -5.04 -6.62
N GLY A 249 -10.54 -5.42 -5.52
CA GLY A 249 -11.97 -5.22 -5.25
C GLY A 249 -12.22 -4.06 -4.30
N GLY A 250 -13.49 -3.81 -3.99
CA GLY A 250 -13.92 -2.81 -3.03
C GLY A 250 -15.27 -2.20 -3.38
N GLN A 251 -15.78 -1.36 -2.49
CA GLN A 251 -17.15 -0.79 -2.59
C GLN A 251 -17.38 0.05 -3.85
N HIS A 252 -16.33 0.58 -4.48
CA HIS A 252 -16.44 1.41 -5.69
C HIS A 252 -16.39 0.61 -6.99
N LEU A 253 -16.24 -0.72 -6.96
CA LEU A 253 -16.11 -1.56 -8.15
C LEU A 253 -17.27 -1.34 -9.13
N ALA A 254 -18.51 -1.54 -8.69
CA ALA A 254 -19.70 -1.38 -9.55
C ALA A 254 -19.86 0.06 -10.09
N ALA A 255 -19.39 1.08 -9.35
CA ALA A 255 -19.39 2.46 -9.83
C ALA A 255 -18.38 2.66 -10.97
N MET A 256 -17.22 2.02 -10.90
CA MET A 256 -16.18 2.09 -11.94
C MET A 256 -16.55 1.31 -13.19
N GLU A 257 -17.24 0.18 -13.06
CA GLU A 257 -17.82 -0.54 -14.21
C GLU A 257 -18.84 0.33 -14.97
N ARG A 258 -19.74 0.99 -14.23
CA ARG A 258 -20.70 1.95 -14.85
C ARG A 258 -19.98 3.15 -15.47
N TYR A 259 -18.89 3.59 -14.87
CA TYR A 259 -18.09 4.70 -15.42
C TYR A 259 -17.40 4.28 -16.73
N ALA A 260 -16.81 3.09 -16.80
CA ALA A 260 -16.24 2.54 -18.03
C ALA A 260 -17.29 2.43 -19.15
N ALA A 261 -18.53 2.00 -18.82
CA ALA A 261 -19.63 1.96 -19.78
C ALA A 261 -20.00 3.36 -20.30
N ARG A 262 -20.08 4.37 -19.43
CA ARG A 262 -20.34 5.77 -19.86
C ARG A 262 -19.24 6.33 -20.76
N LEU A 263 -17.99 5.91 -20.57
CA LEU A 263 -16.88 6.30 -21.44
C LEU A 263 -16.80 5.49 -22.75
N GLY A 264 -17.68 4.52 -22.96
CA GLY A 264 -17.69 3.68 -24.16
C GLY A 264 -16.49 2.72 -24.25
N ILE A 265 -15.92 2.31 -23.11
CA ILE A 265 -14.74 1.43 -23.07
C ILE A 265 -14.96 0.15 -22.28
N ALA A 266 -16.21 -0.21 -21.97
CA ALA A 266 -16.51 -1.39 -21.15
C ALA A 266 -15.99 -2.70 -21.78
N ASP A 267 -15.92 -2.78 -23.09
CA ASP A 267 -15.37 -3.90 -23.85
C ASP A 267 -13.84 -4.06 -23.73
N ARG A 268 -13.15 -2.98 -23.32
CA ARG A 268 -11.69 -2.92 -23.22
C ARG A 268 -11.19 -2.95 -21.77
N VAL A 269 -12.09 -2.89 -20.78
CA VAL A 269 -11.74 -2.84 -19.35
C VAL A 269 -12.26 -4.09 -18.65
N ARG A 270 -11.36 -4.73 -17.88
CA ARG A 270 -11.72 -5.83 -17.00
C ARG A 270 -11.33 -5.54 -15.56
N PHE A 271 -12.31 -5.63 -14.67
CA PHE A 271 -12.09 -5.62 -13.24
C PHE A 271 -12.08 -7.06 -12.73
N GLU A 272 -10.93 -7.53 -12.24
CA GLU A 272 -10.70 -8.91 -11.83
C GLU A 272 -11.05 -9.15 -10.34
N GLY A 273 -11.47 -8.10 -9.62
CA GLY A 273 -11.68 -8.19 -8.18
C GLY A 273 -10.39 -8.48 -7.41
N GLN A 274 -10.53 -8.93 -6.16
CA GLN A 274 -9.40 -9.33 -5.35
C GLN A 274 -8.81 -10.64 -5.88
N GLN A 275 -7.49 -10.66 -6.12
CA GLN A 275 -6.78 -11.82 -6.63
C GLN A 275 -5.65 -12.24 -5.67
N PRO A 276 -5.32 -13.52 -5.58
CA PRO A 276 -4.16 -13.99 -4.83
C PRO A 276 -2.84 -13.58 -5.50
N ALA A 277 -1.76 -13.58 -4.72
CA ALA A 277 -0.47 -13.00 -5.13
C ALA A 277 0.16 -13.68 -6.37
N ASP A 278 -0.04 -14.99 -6.55
CA ASP A 278 0.40 -15.74 -7.72
C ASP A 278 -0.32 -15.29 -9.00
N ARG A 279 -1.63 -15.04 -8.92
CA ARG A 279 -2.41 -14.49 -10.04
C ARG A 279 -2.00 -13.06 -10.37
N VAL A 280 -1.72 -12.23 -9.35
CA VAL A 280 -1.16 -10.88 -9.58
C VAL A 280 0.17 -10.97 -10.31
N ALA A 281 1.07 -11.87 -9.88
CA ALA A 281 2.36 -12.10 -10.54
C ALA A 281 2.21 -12.58 -11.99
N ASP A 282 1.21 -13.45 -12.27
CA ASP A 282 0.90 -13.90 -13.62
C ASP A 282 0.42 -12.75 -14.51
N GLU A 283 -0.46 -11.89 -14.01
CA GLU A 283 -0.94 -10.74 -14.77
C GLU A 283 0.17 -9.69 -14.99
N LEU A 284 1.05 -9.49 -14.01
CA LEU A 284 2.25 -8.66 -14.20
C LEU A 284 3.15 -9.20 -15.32
N ARG A 285 3.31 -10.52 -15.43
CA ARG A 285 4.07 -11.13 -16.54
C ARG A 285 3.40 -10.98 -17.91
N ARG A 286 2.05 -10.88 -17.94
CA ARG A 286 1.27 -10.76 -19.18
C ARG A 286 1.05 -9.31 -19.62
N ALA A 287 1.07 -8.36 -18.72
CA ALA A 287 0.85 -6.95 -19.02
C ALA A 287 1.99 -6.38 -19.86
N ASP A 288 1.72 -5.35 -20.64
CA ASP A 288 2.74 -4.66 -21.44
C ASP A 288 3.17 -3.36 -20.74
N LEU A 289 2.28 -2.69 -20.00
CA LEU A 289 2.55 -1.45 -19.28
C LEU A 289 1.79 -1.43 -17.95
N PHE A 290 2.45 -1.04 -16.88
CA PHE A 290 1.83 -0.85 -15.57
C PHE A 290 1.49 0.62 -15.33
N VAL A 291 0.28 0.90 -14.87
CA VAL A 291 -0.22 2.27 -14.64
C VAL A 291 -0.70 2.42 -13.20
N LEU A 292 -0.21 3.43 -12.49
CA LEU A 292 -0.58 3.76 -11.12
C LEU A 292 -0.85 5.26 -10.96
N ALA A 293 -2.11 5.68 -11.08
CA ALA A 293 -2.52 7.10 -11.05
C ALA A 293 -2.92 7.60 -9.65
N SER A 294 -2.32 7.09 -8.61
CA SER A 294 -2.69 7.38 -7.21
C SER A 294 -2.64 8.86 -6.88
N ARG A 295 -3.55 9.30 -5.99
CA ARG A 295 -3.56 10.66 -5.38
C ARG A 295 -2.71 10.75 -4.12
N THR A 296 -2.42 9.62 -3.50
CA THR A 296 -1.55 9.51 -2.33
C THR A 296 -0.97 8.11 -2.24
N GLU A 297 0.28 8.01 -1.82
CA GLU A 297 0.98 6.75 -1.56
C GLU A 297 2.01 6.91 -0.44
N GLY A 298 2.28 5.81 0.27
CA GLY A 298 3.56 5.65 0.96
C GLY A 298 4.62 5.20 -0.05
N LEU A 299 4.97 3.91 0.00
CA LEU A 299 5.74 3.23 -1.04
C LEU A 299 4.85 2.12 -1.65
N PRO A 300 4.41 2.27 -2.92
CA PRO A 300 3.42 1.36 -3.50
C PRO A 300 4.04 0.01 -3.87
N ARG A 301 3.69 -1.05 -3.14
CA ARG A 301 4.21 -2.41 -3.38
C ARG A 301 3.91 -2.92 -4.78
N ALA A 302 2.69 -2.68 -5.28
CA ALA A 302 2.30 -3.12 -6.62
C ALA A 302 3.19 -2.52 -7.72
N LEU A 303 3.67 -1.28 -7.54
CA LEU A 303 4.63 -0.66 -8.45
C LEU A 303 5.99 -1.36 -8.38
N ILE A 304 6.48 -1.67 -7.18
CA ILE A 304 7.75 -2.40 -7.01
C ILE A 304 7.65 -3.80 -7.61
N GLU A 305 6.52 -4.48 -7.44
CA GLU A 305 6.25 -5.80 -8.05
C GLU A 305 6.23 -5.71 -9.59
N ALA A 306 5.62 -4.66 -10.15
CA ALA A 306 5.63 -4.41 -11.59
C ALA A 306 7.04 -4.11 -12.13
N MET A 307 7.82 -3.29 -11.41
CA MET A 307 9.21 -3.00 -11.74
C MET A 307 10.07 -4.27 -11.69
N ALA A 308 9.89 -5.12 -10.67
CA ALA A 308 10.59 -6.40 -10.53
C ALA A 308 10.19 -7.41 -11.62
N ALA A 309 9.00 -7.30 -12.17
CA ALA A 309 8.58 -8.05 -13.36
C ALA A 309 9.14 -7.48 -14.68
N GLY A 310 9.98 -6.44 -14.61
CA GLY A 310 10.57 -5.80 -15.79
C GLY A 310 9.57 -5.01 -16.64
N LEU A 311 8.43 -4.59 -16.04
CA LEU A 311 7.46 -3.77 -16.75
C LEU A 311 7.91 -2.31 -16.79
N PRO A 312 7.74 -1.61 -17.93
CA PRO A 312 7.68 -0.17 -17.89
C PRO A 312 6.47 0.26 -17.07
N CYS A 313 6.63 1.32 -16.31
CA CYS A 313 5.64 1.79 -15.36
C CYS A 313 5.38 3.29 -15.57
N ILE A 314 4.13 3.70 -15.46
CA ILE A 314 3.74 5.11 -15.38
C ILE A 314 3.09 5.35 -14.01
N GLY A 315 3.51 6.41 -13.33
CA GLY A 315 2.98 6.77 -12.02
C GLY A 315 2.71 8.26 -11.86
N THR A 316 2.12 8.63 -10.74
CA THR A 316 1.88 10.03 -10.38
C THR A 316 2.96 10.56 -9.44
N ARG A 317 3.17 11.90 -9.42
CA ARG A 317 4.13 12.58 -8.53
C ARG A 317 3.61 12.70 -7.10
N VAL A 318 3.34 11.56 -6.46
CA VAL A 318 2.86 11.52 -5.07
C VAL A 318 3.63 10.52 -4.22
N GLY A 319 3.78 10.82 -2.94
CA GLY A 319 4.41 9.93 -1.97
C GLY A 319 5.78 9.42 -2.44
N GLY A 320 6.01 8.13 -2.29
CA GLY A 320 7.26 7.47 -2.68
C GLY A 320 7.37 7.08 -4.16
N ILE A 321 6.35 7.36 -5.00
CA ILE A 321 6.42 7.03 -6.44
C ILE A 321 7.59 7.72 -7.14
N PRO A 322 7.90 9.03 -6.90
CA PRO A 322 9.06 9.70 -7.49
C PRO A 322 10.43 9.18 -7.00
N GLU A 323 10.46 8.34 -5.98
CA GLU A 323 11.68 7.66 -5.57
C GLU A 323 11.94 6.38 -6.37
N LEU A 324 10.89 5.84 -7.00
CA LEU A 324 10.93 4.61 -7.79
C LEU A 324 11.03 4.87 -9.29
N LEU A 325 10.31 5.88 -9.79
CA LEU A 325 10.25 6.22 -11.22
C LEU A 325 10.97 7.53 -11.50
N ASP A 326 11.52 7.66 -12.70
CA ASP A 326 12.08 8.93 -13.17
C ASP A 326 10.99 9.87 -13.73
N ASP A 327 11.41 11.10 -14.07
CA ASP A 327 10.50 12.15 -14.53
C ASP A 327 9.79 11.82 -15.85
N GLU A 328 10.41 11.00 -16.71
CA GLU A 328 9.80 10.56 -17.98
C GLU A 328 8.62 9.61 -17.76
N ALA A 329 8.52 8.99 -16.59
CA ALA A 329 7.44 8.07 -16.24
C ALA A 329 6.39 8.69 -15.30
N LEU A 330 6.55 9.96 -14.91
CA LEU A 330 5.71 10.62 -13.92
C LEU A 330 4.75 11.64 -14.54
N VAL A 331 3.51 11.66 -14.02
CA VAL A 331 2.47 12.64 -14.34
C VAL A 331 1.92 13.33 -13.09
N ALA A 332 1.23 14.44 -13.25
CA ALA A 332 0.52 15.08 -12.13
C ALA A 332 -0.67 14.20 -11.66
N PRO A 333 -0.96 14.15 -10.34
CA PRO A 333 -2.11 13.41 -9.83
C PRO A 333 -3.43 14.04 -10.31
N GLY A 334 -4.38 13.19 -10.74
CA GLY A 334 -5.69 13.60 -11.22
C GLY A 334 -5.74 14.04 -12.69
N ASP A 335 -4.62 14.10 -13.38
CA ASP A 335 -4.52 14.55 -14.78
C ASP A 335 -4.62 13.36 -15.74
N ALA A 336 -5.84 13.11 -16.25
CA ALA A 336 -6.09 12.01 -17.19
C ALA A 336 -5.51 12.29 -18.59
N GLU A 337 -5.43 13.55 -19.01
CA GLU A 337 -4.88 13.96 -20.30
C GLU A 337 -3.36 13.76 -20.34
N ALA A 338 -2.65 14.21 -19.30
CA ALA A 338 -1.21 13.94 -19.17
C ALA A 338 -0.92 12.45 -19.08
N LEU A 339 -1.76 11.68 -18.37
CA LEU A 339 -1.62 10.23 -18.29
C LEU A 339 -1.82 9.57 -19.66
N ALA A 340 -2.84 9.96 -20.41
CA ALA A 340 -3.07 9.46 -21.77
C ALA A 340 -1.92 9.81 -22.73
N ALA A 341 -1.41 11.05 -22.67
CA ALA A 341 -0.26 11.48 -23.45
C ALA A 341 0.99 10.65 -23.11
N ARG A 342 1.22 10.38 -21.83
CA ARG A 342 2.34 9.56 -21.35
C ARG A 342 2.21 8.11 -21.79
N ILE A 343 1.02 7.52 -21.72
CA ILE A 343 0.76 6.17 -22.25
C ILE A 343 1.11 6.12 -23.73
N ARG A 344 0.62 7.07 -24.55
CA ARG A 344 0.95 7.12 -25.99
C ARG A 344 2.46 7.23 -26.24
N ALA A 345 3.15 8.11 -25.52
CA ALA A 345 4.60 8.26 -25.67
C ALA A 345 5.36 6.95 -25.43
N PHE A 346 4.94 6.16 -24.42
CA PHE A 346 5.52 4.84 -24.18
C PHE A 346 5.18 3.81 -25.25
N LEU A 347 4.05 3.95 -25.92
CA LEU A 347 3.63 3.04 -26.99
C LEU A 347 4.28 3.38 -28.34
N ASP A 348 4.52 4.66 -28.58
CA ASP A 348 5.05 5.17 -29.86
C ASP A 348 6.59 5.14 -29.90
N ASP A 349 7.27 5.23 -28.74
CA ASP A 349 8.74 5.20 -28.64
C ASP A 349 9.21 3.87 -27.99
N ALA A 350 9.61 2.93 -28.85
CA ALA A 350 10.16 1.64 -28.42
C ALA A 350 11.43 1.80 -27.57
N GLY A 351 12.26 2.80 -27.85
CA GLY A 351 13.49 3.08 -27.09
C GLY A 351 13.18 3.56 -25.66
N LEU A 352 12.19 4.43 -25.48
CA LEU A 352 11.71 4.85 -24.17
C LEU A 352 11.17 3.64 -23.40
N PHE A 353 10.33 2.83 -24.04
CA PHE A 353 9.75 1.65 -23.44
C PHE A 353 10.82 0.68 -22.90
N GLU A 354 11.81 0.34 -23.72
CA GLU A 354 12.89 -0.59 -23.36
C GLU A 354 13.80 -0.02 -22.27
N ARG A 355 14.16 1.28 -22.35
CA ARG A 355 14.97 1.94 -21.31
C ARG A 355 14.26 1.92 -19.97
N GLN A 356 12.96 2.21 -19.92
CA GLN A 356 12.17 2.24 -18.68
C GLN A 356 12.00 0.83 -18.10
N ALA A 357 11.75 -0.18 -18.91
CA ALA A 357 11.68 -1.58 -18.46
C ALA A 357 13.01 -2.05 -17.85
N ALA A 358 14.13 -1.79 -18.54
CA ALA A 358 15.45 -2.17 -18.05
C ALA A 358 15.87 -1.42 -16.79
N ARG A 359 15.54 -0.12 -16.69
CA ARG A 359 15.75 0.68 -15.48
C ARG A 359 14.96 0.11 -14.30
N ASN A 360 13.66 -0.12 -14.49
CA ASN A 360 12.78 -0.61 -13.44
C ASN A 360 13.26 -1.95 -12.87
N LEU A 361 13.70 -2.85 -13.73
CA LEU A 361 14.24 -4.15 -13.30
C LEU A 361 15.52 -3.99 -12.45
N ARG A 362 16.41 -3.05 -12.80
CA ARG A 362 17.62 -2.76 -12.00
C ARG A 362 17.26 -2.16 -10.64
N GLU A 363 16.40 -1.14 -10.62
CA GLU A 363 16.01 -0.45 -9.38
C GLU A 363 15.24 -1.37 -8.42
N ALA A 364 14.40 -2.27 -8.91
CA ALA A 364 13.68 -3.23 -8.07
C ALA A 364 14.58 -4.34 -7.48
N SER A 365 15.81 -4.48 -7.97
CA SER A 365 16.78 -5.51 -7.51
C SER A 365 17.67 -5.02 -6.36
N ILE A 366 17.62 -3.72 -6.05
CA ILE A 366 18.36 -3.08 -4.97
C ILE A 366 17.52 -3.05 -3.70
#